data_19f85dfb107952f5c27c50f411de3701
#
_entry.id   19f85dfb107952f5c27c50f411de3701
#
_cell.length_a   1.000
_cell.length_b   1.000
_cell.length_c   1.000
_cell.angle_alpha   90.00
_cell.angle_beta   90.00
_cell.angle_gamma   90.00
#
_symmetry.space_group_name_H-M   'P 1'
#
loop_
_entity.id
_entity.type
_entity.pdbx_description
1 polymer ?
#
loop_
_entity_poly.entity_id
_entity_poly.type
_entity_poly.pdbx_seq_one_letter_code
_entity_poly.pdbx_strand_id
1 'polypeptide(L)' 'MPDTLDAAELRRWALQCSAKAESNGCSAEERSRLLKMREALLDLAENADWLAGKIALSA' A
#
# COMPACT_ATOMS: atom_id res chain seq x y z
N MET A 1 21.29 -0.34 5.07
CA MET A 1 19.89 -0.09 5.43
C MET A 1 19.07 0.17 4.19
N PRO A 2 18.10 -0.64 3.90
CA PRO A 2 17.29 -0.39 2.72
C PRO A 2 16.37 0.80 2.95
N ASP A 3 16.45 1.74 2.04
CA ASP A 3 15.61 2.93 2.10
C ASP A 3 14.36 2.78 1.27
N THR A 4 14.25 1.65 0.58
CA THR A 4 13.10 1.40 -0.26
C THR A 4 11.98 0.77 0.55
N LEU A 5 10.76 1.21 0.29
CA LEU A 5 9.59 0.61 0.88
C LEU A 5 9.40 -0.79 0.29
N ASP A 6 9.30 -1.79 1.15
CA ASP A 6 9.03 -3.13 0.67
C ASP A 6 7.52 -3.38 0.62
N ALA A 7 7.14 -4.50 0.02
CA ALA A 7 5.73 -4.82 -0.17
C ALA A 7 4.98 -4.95 1.16
N ALA A 8 5.66 -5.49 2.19
CA ALA A 8 5.03 -5.65 3.49
C ALA A 8 4.70 -4.30 4.13
N GLU A 9 5.60 -3.34 4.00
CA GLU A 9 5.35 -2.00 4.52
C GLU A 9 4.22 -1.31 3.78
N LEU A 10 4.19 -1.45 2.46
CA LEU A 10 3.14 -0.86 1.65
C LEU A 10 1.77 -1.45 2.02
N ARG A 11 1.71 -2.76 2.24
CA ARG A 11 0.48 -3.41 2.65
C ARG A 11 0.03 -2.96 4.03
N ARG A 12 0.98 -2.78 4.94
CA ARG A 12 0.69 -2.28 6.28
C ARG A 12 0.11 -0.88 6.22
N TRP A 13 0.69 -0.03 5.39
CA TRP A 13 0.19 1.32 5.19
C TRP A 13 -1.22 1.28 4.61
N ALA A 14 -1.46 0.40 3.65
CA ALA A 14 -2.81 0.24 3.08
C ALA A 14 -3.82 -0.16 4.15
N LEU A 15 -3.44 -1.03 5.09
CA LEU A 15 -4.30 -1.42 6.19
C LEU A 15 -4.62 -0.23 7.09
N GLN A 16 -3.64 0.63 7.33
CA GLN A 16 -3.87 1.83 8.13
C GLN A 16 -4.85 2.77 7.43
N CYS A 17 -4.75 2.89 6.11
CA CYS A 17 -5.70 3.70 5.35
C CYS A 17 -7.11 3.13 5.47
N SER A 18 -7.27 1.81 5.38
CA SER A 18 -8.56 1.16 5.56
C SER A 18 -9.14 1.43 6.95
N ALA A 19 -8.31 1.30 7.96
CA ALA A 19 -8.76 1.52 9.33
C ALA A 19 -9.23 2.95 9.53
N LYS A 20 -8.50 3.91 8.98
CA LYS A 20 -8.90 5.32 9.06
C LYS A 20 -10.18 5.58 8.29
N ALA A 21 -10.34 4.95 7.14
CA ALA A 21 -11.56 5.13 6.33
C ALA A 21 -12.80 4.59 7.04
N GLU A 22 -12.61 3.59 7.88
CA GLU A 22 -13.71 2.99 8.63
C GLU A 22 -13.99 3.71 9.95
N SER A 23 -13.14 4.65 10.35
CA SER A 23 -13.34 5.35 11.60
C SER A 23 -14.56 6.27 11.53
N ASN A 24 -15.20 6.47 12.70
CA ASN A 24 -16.44 7.23 12.77
C ASN A 24 -16.27 8.71 12.48
N GLY A 25 -15.07 9.24 12.63
CA GLY A 25 -14.83 10.66 12.40
C GLY A 25 -14.48 11.01 10.96
N CYS A 26 -14.52 10.04 10.06
CA CYS A 26 -14.08 10.24 8.69
C CYS A 26 -15.23 10.73 7.82
N SER A 27 -15.02 11.82 7.08
CA SER A 27 -16.02 12.32 6.14
C SER A 27 -16.04 11.43 4.89
N ALA A 28 -17.09 11.59 4.07
CA ALA A 28 -17.19 10.82 2.83
C ALA A 28 -16.04 11.12 1.89
N GLU A 29 -15.60 12.38 1.84
CA GLU A 29 -14.47 12.76 0.99
C GLU A 29 -13.17 12.15 1.48
N GLU A 30 -12.94 12.19 2.78
CA GLU A 30 -11.74 11.59 3.35
C GLU A 30 -11.71 10.10 3.15
N ARG A 31 -12.86 9.46 3.33
CA ARG A 31 -12.98 8.02 3.11
C ARG A 31 -12.63 7.67 1.67
N SER A 32 -13.15 8.45 0.72
CA SER A 32 -12.86 8.21 -0.69
C SER A 32 -11.37 8.32 -0.98
N ARG A 33 -10.72 9.35 -0.44
CA ARG A 33 -9.27 9.55 -0.61
C ARG A 33 -8.47 8.41 0.00
N LEU A 34 -8.86 7.98 1.19
CA LEU A 34 -8.15 6.92 1.88
C LEU A 34 -8.28 5.60 1.14
N LEU A 35 -9.46 5.32 0.59
CA LEU A 35 -9.66 4.09 -0.18
C LEU A 35 -8.87 4.11 -1.48
N LYS A 36 -8.79 5.26 -2.13
CA LYS A 36 -7.96 5.39 -3.33
C LYS A 36 -6.49 5.23 -3.01
N MET A 37 -6.06 5.80 -1.90
CA MET A 37 -4.69 5.66 -1.45
C MET A 37 -4.38 4.20 -1.15
N ARG A 38 -5.30 3.50 -0.51
CA ARG A 38 -5.14 2.08 -0.23
C ARG A 38 -4.94 1.29 -1.52
N GLU A 39 -5.76 1.56 -2.53
CA GLU A 39 -5.62 0.87 -3.81
C GLU A 39 -4.27 1.13 -4.45
N ALA A 40 -3.82 2.38 -4.43
CA ALA A 40 -2.52 2.73 -4.98
C ALA A 40 -1.40 2.02 -4.24
N LEU A 41 -1.49 1.95 -2.92
CA LEU A 41 -0.47 1.27 -2.11
C LEU A 41 -0.44 -0.23 -2.39
N LEU A 42 -1.60 -0.84 -2.58
CA LEU A 42 -1.66 -2.27 -2.91
C LEU A 42 -1.10 -2.55 -4.29
N ASP A 43 -1.34 -1.66 -5.24
CA ASP A 43 -0.75 -1.77 -6.57
C ASP A 43 0.77 -1.66 -6.50
N LEU A 44 1.27 -0.71 -5.72
CA LEU A 44 2.71 -0.57 -5.53
C LEU A 44 3.30 -1.81 -4.87
N ALA A 45 2.59 -2.39 -3.92
CA ALA A 45 3.05 -3.60 -3.25
C ALA A 45 3.15 -4.77 -4.23
N GLU A 46 2.18 -4.92 -5.11
CA GLU A 46 2.24 -5.95 -6.13
C GLU A 46 3.40 -5.74 -7.07
N ASN A 47 3.61 -4.50 -7.50
CA ASN A 47 4.73 -4.18 -8.38
C ASN A 47 6.07 -4.43 -7.70
N ALA A 48 6.17 -4.11 -6.42
CA ALA A 48 7.39 -4.35 -5.67
C ALA A 48 7.69 -5.85 -5.59
N ASP A 49 6.66 -6.67 -5.33
CA ASP A 49 6.82 -8.12 -5.30
C ASP A 49 7.24 -8.66 -6.67
N TRP A 50 6.60 -8.16 -7.72
CA TRP A 50 6.90 -8.59 -9.07
C TRP A 50 8.34 -8.26 -9.46
N LEU A 51 8.77 -7.04 -9.16
CA LEU A 51 10.13 -6.61 -9.44
C LEU A 51 11.16 -7.42 -8.66
N ALA A 52 10.88 -7.68 -7.40
CA ALA A 52 11.78 -8.49 -6.58
C ALA A 52 11.92 -9.90 -7.14
N GLY A 53 10.80 -10.48 -7.55
CA GLY A 53 10.81 -11.81 -8.16
C GLY A 53 11.58 -11.83 -9.47
N LYS A 54 11.38 -10.79 -10.29
CA LYS A 54 12.05 -10.70 -11.57
C LYS A 54 13.56 -10.53 -11.41
N ILE A 55 13.96 -9.70 -10.46
CA ILE A 55 15.38 -9.50 -10.17
C ILE A 55 16.03 -10.80 -9.70
N ALA A 56 15.33 -11.53 -8.82
CA ALA A 56 15.82 -12.81 -8.32
C ALA A 56 15.98 -13.83 -9.45
N LEU A 57 15.04 -13.81 -10.39
CA LEU A 57 15.12 -14.72 -11.54
C LEU A 57 16.23 -14.34 -12.51
N SER A 58 16.52 -13.05 -12.60
CA SER A 58 17.55 -12.55 -13.50
C SER A 58 18.95 -12.81 -12.98
N ALA A 59 19.09 -12.94 -11.69
CA ALA A 59 20.38 -13.25 -11.10
C ALA A 59 20.75 -14.70 -11.28
#